data_60e6b4032351f07ffd2224c2d5bfac0f
#
_entry.id   60e6b4032351f07ffd2224c2d5bfac0f
#
_cell.length_a   1.000
_cell.length_b   1.000
_cell.length_c   1.000
_cell.angle_alpha   90.00
_cell.angle_beta   90.00
_cell.angle_gamma   90.00
#
_symmetry.space_group_name_H-M   'P 1'
#
loop_
_entity.id
_entity.type
_entity.pdbx_description
1 polymer ?
#
loop_
_entity_poly.entity_id
_entity_poly.type
_entity_poly.pdbx_seq_one_letter_code
_entity_poly.pdbx_strand_id
1 'polypeptide(L)'
;MNHRTPLVLLLVSALLGACSDKTAPASADLAADVVTEVPAAAAAADAASAEHVPPPSATAPRTEAMNTPQAREREVGMMRAVFGKDYRSDSEDALADLSDPDNHVDKLSYVVSAVSHKLLPDGSAILVANAETANTEGTAESAHASPGLLNVFFLAPKGQPEDGQWQVVKRLENIAALGSSGQLGEVHWVMLGANKPGLAIRHGYTGQGYTITQLALFEIGDGKVTSLDGAVDLYSDNMGACGPETDECWMVKGNWRFAPARNGGAYDDLLIDFKGASEKIKPGVTVKPDEDPPRIATPLNGHARYGFDGKGYKLIEGKNTVPGV
;
A
#
# COMPACT_ATOMS: atom_id res chain seq x y z
N MET A 1 48.45 -31.37 -17.33
CA MET A 1 49.23 -30.36 -16.59
C MET A 1 48.38 -29.89 -15.42
N ASN A 2 48.85 -30.25 -14.22
CA ASN A 2 48.23 -30.01 -12.94
C ASN A 2 48.37 -28.53 -12.51
N HIS A 3 47.33 -27.89 -12.01
CA HIS A 3 47.50 -26.85 -11.03
C HIS A 3 46.41 -26.90 -9.95
N ARG A 4 46.92 -26.94 -8.74
CA ARG A 4 46.29 -27.16 -7.43
C ARG A 4 45.67 -25.88 -6.91
N THR A 5 44.52 -26.04 -6.29
CA THR A 5 43.83 -25.12 -5.41
C THR A 5 44.59 -24.94 -4.07
N PRO A 6 44.51 -23.78 -3.39
CA PRO A 6 44.65 -23.75 -1.94
C PRO A 6 43.33 -23.39 -1.26
N LEU A 7 43.02 -24.23 -0.30
CA LEU A 7 42.00 -24.11 0.76
C LEU A 7 42.46 -23.05 1.75
N VAL A 8 41.64 -22.04 2.01
CA VAL A 8 41.83 -21.10 3.11
C VAL A 8 40.78 -21.39 4.19
N LEU A 9 41.27 -21.87 5.30
CA LEU A 9 40.53 -22.14 6.54
C LEU A 9 40.52 -20.85 7.37
N LEU A 10 39.34 -20.30 7.68
CA LEU A 10 39.19 -19.20 8.63
C LEU A 10 38.45 -19.70 9.87
N LEU A 11 39.18 -19.65 10.98
CA LEU A 11 38.70 -19.93 12.35
C LEU A 11 37.75 -18.82 12.81
N VAL A 12 36.60 -19.20 13.33
CA VAL A 12 35.70 -18.34 14.11
C VAL A 12 35.91 -18.64 15.60
N SER A 13 36.35 -17.63 16.32
CA SER A 13 36.48 -17.67 17.77
C SER A 13 35.16 -17.23 18.41
N ALA A 14 34.60 -18.13 19.21
CA ALA A 14 33.46 -17.85 20.09
C ALA A 14 33.90 -17.12 21.34
N LEU A 15 33.25 -16.04 21.69
CA LEU A 15 33.34 -15.41 23.02
C LEU A 15 31.99 -15.54 23.71
N LEU A 16 31.97 -16.38 24.73
CA LEU A 16 30.93 -16.52 25.75
C LEU A 16 31.12 -15.41 26.79
N GLY A 17 30.11 -14.65 27.06
CA GLY A 17 30.06 -13.66 28.15
C GLY A 17 28.80 -13.86 28.99
N ALA A 18 29.02 -14.10 30.27
CA ALA A 18 28.13 -14.66 31.26
C ALA A 18 27.01 -13.74 31.77
N CYS A 19 25.96 -14.41 32.27
CA CYS A 19 24.84 -13.92 33.05
C CYS A 19 25.26 -13.16 34.32
N SER A 20 24.44 -12.20 34.72
CA SER A 20 24.28 -11.81 36.11
C SER A 20 22.83 -11.49 36.43
N ASP A 21 22.24 -12.35 37.23
CA ASP A 21 20.99 -12.16 37.96
C ASP A 21 21.08 -10.97 38.91
N LYS A 22 20.02 -10.16 38.99
CA LYS A 22 19.70 -9.41 40.20
C LYS A 22 18.20 -9.37 40.44
N THR A 23 17.87 -10.04 41.51
CA THR A 23 16.69 -10.12 42.35
C THR A 23 15.92 -8.80 42.53
N ALA A 24 14.58 -8.96 42.50
CA ALA A 24 13.61 -8.00 43.00
C ALA A 24 13.53 -8.01 44.53
N PRO A 25 13.04 -6.96 45.16
CA PRO A 25 12.26 -7.13 46.37
C PRO A 25 10.84 -6.60 46.28
N ALA A 26 10.03 -7.20 47.14
CA ALA A 26 8.60 -7.21 47.25
C ALA A 26 7.96 -5.92 47.79
N SER A 27 6.68 -5.80 47.46
CA SER A 27 5.52 -5.21 48.12
C SER A 27 5.67 -4.46 49.44
N ALA A 28 5.01 -3.31 49.49
CA ALA A 28 4.32 -2.84 50.71
C ALA A 28 3.04 -2.04 50.30
N ASP A 29 1.93 -2.60 50.75
CA ASP A 29 0.62 -1.96 50.90
C ASP A 29 0.73 -0.73 51.81
N LEU A 30 -0.12 0.27 51.60
CA LEU A 30 -0.98 0.92 52.63
C LEU A 30 -1.81 2.08 52.12
N ALA A 31 -3.12 1.85 52.18
CA ALA A 31 -4.18 2.74 52.75
C ALA A 31 -4.58 4.05 52.05
N ALA A 32 -5.84 4.06 51.79
CA ALA A 32 -6.75 5.17 51.50
C ALA A 32 -6.59 6.37 52.41
N ASP A 33 -6.80 7.57 51.87
CA ASP A 33 -7.80 8.49 52.49
C ASP A 33 -8.13 9.72 51.61
N VAL A 34 -9.46 10.02 51.60
CA VAL A 34 -10.11 11.33 51.63
C VAL A 34 -10.21 12.12 50.32
N VAL A 35 -11.44 12.06 49.81
CA VAL A 35 -12.17 13.00 48.94
C VAL A 35 -12.13 14.44 49.48
N THR A 36 -11.81 15.42 48.63
CA THR A 36 -12.28 16.78 48.78
C THR A 36 -12.69 17.32 47.41
N GLU A 37 -14.00 17.47 47.23
CA GLU A 37 -14.61 18.23 46.16
C GLU A 37 -14.28 19.73 46.29
N VAL A 38 -13.88 20.34 45.16
CA VAL A 38 -13.97 21.80 44.95
C VAL A 38 -14.52 22.04 43.54
N PRO A 39 -15.46 23.01 43.39
CA PRO A 39 -16.39 23.03 42.28
C PRO A 39 -15.84 23.63 41.00
N ALA A 40 -16.43 23.16 39.88
CA ALA A 40 -16.26 23.61 38.52
C ALA A 40 -16.53 25.11 38.35
N ALA A 41 -15.60 25.82 37.75
CA ALA A 41 -15.86 27.06 37.03
C ALA A 41 -15.82 26.74 35.52
N ALA A 42 -17.00 26.82 34.92
CA ALA A 42 -17.19 26.69 33.49
C ALA A 42 -16.52 27.87 32.77
N ALA A 43 -15.54 27.57 31.91
CA ALA A 43 -15.18 28.44 30.82
C ALA A 43 -15.49 27.67 29.53
N ALA A 44 -16.62 27.99 28.93
CA ALA A 44 -16.96 27.56 27.59
C ALA A 44 -15.99 28.21 26.62
N ALA A 45 -15.07 27.43 26.08
CA ALA A 45 -14.35 27.76 24.85
C ALA A 45 -15.07 27.03 23.74
N ASP A 46 -15.75 27.78 22.91
CA ASP A 46 -16.37 27.37 21.65
C ASP A 46 -15.28 26.84 20.70
N ALA A 47 -15.04 25.55 20.74
CA ALA A 47 -14.28 24.87 19.72
C ALA A 47 -15.26 24.63 18.56
N ALA A 48 -15.23 25.54 17.59
CA ALA A 48 -15.88 25.34 16.31
C ALA A 48 -15.36 24.03 15.71
N SER A 49 -16.18 22.99 15.77
CA SER A 49 -16.03 21.78 14.98
C SER A 49 -15.99 22.18 13.50
N ALA A 50 -14.81 22.25 12.95
CA ALA A 50 -14.63 22.33 11.50
C ALA A 50 -15.22 21.03 10.93
N GLU A 51 -16.42 21.12 10.42
CA GLU A 51 -17.10 20.10 9.65
C GLU A 51 -16.15 19.70 8.51
N HIS A 52 -15.62 18.48 8.59
CA HIS A 52 -14.77 17.88 7.56
C HIS A 52 -15.64 17.58 6.35
N VAL A 53 -15.84 18.57 5.49
CA VAL A 53 -16.43 18.39 4.16
C VAL A 53 -15.37 17.69 3.32
N PRO A 54 -15.60 16.41 2.92
CA PRO A 54 -14.68 15.76 2.00
C PRO A 54 -14.73 16.56 0.68
N PRO A 55 -13.57 16.86 0.05
CA PRO A 55 -13.55 17.54 -1.24
C PRO A 55 -14.28 16.68 -2.28
N PRO A 56 -14.99 17.30 -3.23
CA PRO A 56 -15.68 16.57 -4.27
C PRO A 56 -14.66 15.69 -5.00
N SER A 57 -14.87 14.39 -4.93
CA SER A 57 -14.14 13.38 -5.68
C SER A 57 -14.27 13.73 -7.16
N ALA A 58 -13.18 14.24 -7.76
CA ALA A 58 -13.07 14.26 -9.20
C ALA A 58 -13.16 12.80 -9.66
N THR A 59 -14.16 12.50 -10.44
CA THR A 59 -14.68 11.21 -10.83
C THR A 59 -13.60 10.35 -11.48
N ALA A 60 -12.84 9.62 -10.67
CA ALA A 60 -12.29 8.36 -11.14
C ALA A 60 -13.49 7.47 -11.49
N PRO A 61 -13.48 6.74 -12.62
CA PRO A 61 -14.56 5.83 -12.91
C PRO A 61 -14.72 4.91 -11.72
N ARG A 62 -15.84 5.03 -11.01
CA ARG A 62 -16.13 4.16 -9.87
C ARG A 62 -16.04 2.74 -10.39
N THR A 63 -15.09 1.97 -9.88
CA THR A 63 -15.20 0.52 -9.87
C THR A 63 -16.62 0.23 -9.44
N GLU A 64 -17.39 -0.51 -10.24
CA GLU A 64 -18.72 -0.95 -9.82
C GLU A 64 -18.57 -1.51 -8.42
N ALA A 65 -19.44 -1.07 -7.51
CA ALA A 65 -19.28 -1.39 -6.12
C ALA A 65 -19.11 -2.91 -5.98
N MET A 66 -17.91 -3.36 -5.63
CA MET A 66 -17.53 -4.77 -5.38
C MET A 66 -18.42 -5.44 -4.33
N ASN A 67 -19.28 -4.66 -3.69
CA ASN A 67 -20.14 -5.04 -2.58
C ASN A 67 -21.55 -5.52 -3.00
N THR A 68 -21.82 -5.71 -4.30
CA THR A 68 -23.10 -6.32 -4.69
C THR A 68 -23.01 -7.84 -4.63
N PRO A 69 -24.08 -8.55 -4.22
CA PRO A 69 -24.09 -10.01 -4.20
C PRO A 69 -23.69 -10.63 -5.55
N GLN A 70 -24.13 -10.05 -6.66
CA GLN A 70 -23.79 -10.52 -8.01
C GLN A 70 -22.30 -10.32 -8.34
N ALA A 71 -21.70 -9.21 -7.92
CA ALA A 71 -20.27 -8.99 -8.13
C ALA A 71 -19.44 -10.02 -7.36
N ARG A 72 -19.82 -10.29 -6.11
CA ARG A 72 -19.16 -11.30 -5.28
C ARG A 72 -19.33 -12.72 -5.85
N GLU A 73 -20.52 -13.07 -6.32
CA GLU A 73 -20.77 -14.39 -6.94
C GLU A 73 -19.90 -14.57 -8.21
N ARG A 74 -19.79 -13.54 -9.06
CA ARG A 74 -18.90 -13.57 -10.22
C ARG A 74 -17.45 -13.76 -9.83
N GLU A 75 -16.99 -13.06 -8.80
CA GLU A 75 -15.63 -13.15 -8.28
C GLU A 75 -15.32 -14.56 -7.77
N VAL A 76 -16.21 -15.13 -6.99
CA VAL A 76 -16.12 -16.55 -6.55
C VAL A 76 -16.04 -17.49 -7.76
N GLY A 77 -16.86 -17.27 -8.78
CA GLY A 77 -16.81 -18.04 -10.04
C GLY A 77 -15.46 -17.93 -10.75
N MET A 78 -14.90 -16.72 -10.81
CA MET A 78 -13.57 -16.46 -11.39
C MET A 78 -12.46 -17.13 -10.58
N MET A 79 -12.48 -17.00 -9.25
CA MET A 79 -11.50 -17.63 -8.35
C MET A 79 -11.53 -19.15 -8.48
N ARG A 80 -12.73 -19.76 -8.53
CA ARG A 80 -12.89 -21.20 -8.78
C ARG A 80 -12.37 -21.63 -10.14
N ALA A 81 -12.56 -20.83 -11.17
CA ALA A 81 -12.02 -21.11 -12.50
C ALA A 81 -10.49 -21.07 -12.54
N VAL A 82 -9.88 -20.13 -11.80
CA VAL A 82 -8.43 -19.97 -11.73
C VAL A 82 -7.79 -21.07 -10.88
N PHE A 83 -8.31 -21.34 -9.70
CA PHE A 83 -7.62 -22.17 -8.70
C PHE A 83 -8.21 -23.58 -8.56
N GLY A 84 -9.39 -23.85 -9.12
CA GLY A 84 -9.99 -25.17 -9.13
C GLY A 84 -10.15 -25.77 -7.73
N LYS A 85 -9.48 -26.89 -7.50
CA LYS A 85 -9.49 -27.61 -6.21
C LYS A 85 -8.77 -26.87 -5.07
N ASP A 86 -7.88 -25.95 -5.41
CA ASP A 86 -7.09 -25.18 -4.44
C ASP A 86 -7.86 -23.95 -3.92
N TYR A 87 -9.06 -23.67 -4.49
CA TYR A 87 -9.98 -22.65 -3.97
C TYR A 87 -10.71 -23.13 -2.71
N ARG A 88 -10.68 -22.32 -1.67
CA ARG A 88 -11.29 -22.58 -0.35
C ARG A 88 -12.55 -21.72 -0.20
N SER A 89 -13.70 -22.38 -0.24
CA SER A 89 -15.01 -21.68 -0.22
C SER A 89 -15.31 -21.00 1.12
N ASP A 90 -14.77 -21.51 2.22
CA ASP A 90 -15.09 -21.00 3.56
C ASP A 90 -14.36 -19.68 3.85
N SER A 91 -13.16 -19.51 3.30
CA SER A 91 -12.34 -18.29 3.42
C SER A 91 -12.39 -17.40 2.17
N GLU A 92 -13.01 -17.88 1.08
CA GLU A 92 -13.11 -17.21 -0.23
C GLU A 92 -11.76 -16.85 -0.83
N ASP A 93 -10.75 -17.68 -0.59
CA ASP A 93 -9.39 -17.54 -1.08
C ASP A 93 -8.92 -18.82 -1.77
N ALA A 94 -7.66 -18.85 -2.18
CA ALA A 94 -7.02 -20.07 -2.66
C ALA A 94 -5.68 -20.28 -1.96
N LEU A 95 -5.34 -21.56 -1.70
CA LEU A 95 -4.00 -21.94 -1.29
C LEU A 95 -3.29 -22.58 -2.50
N ALA A 96 -2.37 -21.84 -3.10
CA ALA A 96 -1.78 -22.23 -4.38
C ALA A 96 -0.29 -21.94 -4.46
N ASP A 97 0.42 -22.78 -5.20
CA ASP A 97 1.79 -22.50 -5.62
C ASP A 97 1.71 -21.57 -6.83
N LEU A 98 2.35 -20.41 -6.74
CA LEU A 98 2.44 -19.44 -7.83
C LEU A 98 3.81 -19.47 -8.47
N SER A 99 3.88 -19.05 -9.74
CA SER A 99 5.15 -18.91 -10.44
C SER A 99 6.01 -17.84 -9.77
N ASP A 100 7.22 -18.19 -9.39
CA ASP A 100 8.22 -17.23 -8.91
C ASP A 100 9.00 -16.69 -10.12
N PRO A 101 8.92 -15.39 -10.43
CA PRO A 101 9.65 -14.79 -11.54
C PRO A 101 11.17 -14.83 -11.34
N ASP A 102 11.64 -14.87 -10.11
CA ASP A 102 13.07 -14.90 -9.77
C ASP A 102 13.65 -16.32 -9.71
N ASN A 103 12.81 -17.33 -9.81
CA ASN A 103 13.14 -18.75 -9.97
C ASN A 103 14.15 -19.30 -8.93
N HIS A 104 14.10 -18.80 -7.72
CA HIS A 104 15.20 -18.95 -6.79
C HIS A 104 14.97 -19.89 -5.65
N VAL A 105 13.94 -20.65 -5.52
CA VAL A 105 13.86 -21.66 -4.45
C VAL A 105 12.51 -22.39 -4.48
N ASP A 106 12.45 -23.49 -3.80
CA ASP A 106 11.32 -24.30 -3.42
C ASP A 106 9.96 -23.61 -3.56
N LYS A 107 9.04 -24.24 -4.26
CA LYS A 107 7.67 -23.76 -4.46
C LYS A 107 7.10 -23.20 -3.15
N LEU A 108 6.95 -21.89 -3.11
CA LEU A 108 6.26 -21.26 -2.00
C LEU A 108 4.76 -21.33 -2.27
N SER A 109 4.01 -21.76 -1.29
CA SER A 109 2.56 -21.67 -1.31
C SER A 109 2.12 -20.29 -0.86
N TYR A 110 1.08 -19.79 -1.51
CA TYR A 110 0.48 -18.49 -1.24
C TYR A 110 -0.99 -18.61 -0.92
N VAL A 111 -1.46 -17.77 -0.01
CA VAL A 111 -2.88 -17.48 0.14
C VAL A 111 -3.23 -16.38 -0.86
N VAL A 112 -4.12 -16.69 -1.81
CA VAL A 112 -4.49 -15.78 -2.89
C VAL A 112 -5.93 -15.35 -2.73
N SER A 113 -6.15 -14.04 -2.61
CA SER A 113 -7.47 -13.44 -2.45
C SER A 113 -7.80 -12.52 -3.62
N ALA A 114 -9.05 -12.53 -4.07
CA ALA A 114 -9.52 -11.58 -5.06
C ALA A 114 -9.51 -10.15 -4.48
N VAL A 115 -9.07 -9.19 -5.28
CA VAL A 115 -9.04 -7.76 -4.89
C VAL A 115 -10.00 -6.94 -5.73
N SER A 116 -10.06 -7.22 -7.02
CA SER A 116 -10.92 -6.51 -7.96
C SER A 116 -11.12 -7.31 -9.24
N HIS A 117 -12.23 -7.08 -9.91
CA HIS A 117 -12.43 -7.62 -11.26
C HIS A 117 -13.10 -6.58 -12.17
N LYS A 118 -12.96 -6.78 -13.47
CA LYS A 118 -13.60 -5.95 -14.50
C LYS A 118 -14.16 -6.84 -15.60
N LEU A 119 -15.43 -6.64 -15.92
CA LEU A 119 -16.04 -7.22 -17.11
C LEU A 119 -15.71 -6.35 -18.34
N LEU A 120 -15.39 -6.99 -19.43
CA LEU A 120 -15.10 -6.33 -20.70
C LEU A 120 -16.32 -6.36 -21.62
N PRO A 121 -16.42 -5.46 -22.61
CA PRO A 121 -17.58 -5.39 -23.50
C PRO A 121 -17.85 -6.66 -24.33
N ASP A 122 -16.83 -7.49 -24.53
CA ASP A 122 -16.92 -8.77 -25.25
C ASP A 122 -17.37 -9.95 -24.33
N GLY A 123 -17.72 -9.64 -23.09
CA GLY A 123 -18.13 -10.62 -22.09
C GLY A 123 -16.96 -11.32 -21.38
N SER A 124 -15.73 -11.06 -21.76
CA SER A 124 -14.56 -11.56 -21.04
C SER A 124 -14.36 -10.79 -19.72
N ALA A 125 -13.48 -11.27 -18.87
CA ALA A 125 -13.20 -10.64 -17.58
C ALA A 125 -11.71 -10.60 -17.26
N ILE A 126 -11.34 -9.66 -16.41
CA ILE A 126 -10.02 -9.56 -15.81
C ILE A 126 -10.20 -9.62 -14.30
N LEU A 127 -9.56 -10.57 -13.64
CA LEU A 127 -9.49 -10.71 -12.20
C LEU A 127 -8.12 -10.24 -11.71
N VAL A 128 -8.11 -9.34 -10.74
CA VAL A 128 -6.92 -8.90 -10.00
C VAL A 128 -6.95 -9.57 -8.63
N ALA A 129 -5.86 -10.20 -8.25
CA ALA A 129 -5.73 -10.88 -6.98
C ALA A 129 -4.44 -10.48 -6.26
N ASN A 130 -4.51 -10.49 -4.93
CA ASN A 130 -3.38 -10.36 -4.04
C ASN A 130 -2.92 -11.74 -3.61
N ALA A 131 -1.61 -11.97 -3.55
CA ALA A 131 -1.06 -13.17 -2.93
C ALA A 131 -0.17 -12.80 -1.75
N GLU A 132 -0.32 -13.56 -0.66
CA GLU A 132 0.47 -13.50 0.56
C GLU A 132 1.16 -14.82 0.80
N THR A 133 2.38 -14.80 1.34
CA THR A 133 3.06 -16.03 1.73
C THR A 133 2.20 -16.82 2.72
N ALA A 134 2.04 -18.11 2.47
CA ALA A 134 1.35 -19.02 3.38
C ALA A 134 2.33 -19.66 4.36
N ASN A 135 1.91 -19.86 5.60
CA ASN A 135 2.61 -20.69 6.56
C ASN A 135 2.35 -22.19 6.30
N THR A 136 2.94 -23.04 7.11
CA THR A 136 2.78 -24.52 6.99
C THR A 136 1.35 -25.01 7.22
N GLU A 137 0.51 -24.19 7.85
CA GLU A 137 -0.91 -24.48 8.10
C GLU A 137 -1.80 -24.00 6.96
N GLY A 138 -1.24 -23.32 5.95
CA GLY A 138 -1.95 -22.78 4.80
C GLY A 138 -2.74 -21.50 5.12
N THR A 139 -2.34 -20.76 6.15
CA THR A 139 -2.87 -19.43 6.47
C THR A 139 -1.87 -18.35 6.06
N ALA A 140 -2.36 -17.14 5.77
CA ALA A 140 -1.48 -16.02 5.43
C ALA A 140 -0.56 -15.68 6.60
N GLU A 141 0.73 -15.53 6.31
CA GLU A 141 1.74 -15.14 7.28
C GLU A 141 2.64 -14.05 6.67
N SER A 142 2.25 -12.82 6.89
CA SER A 142 2.98 -11.67 6.40
C SER A 142 3.54 -10.83 7.54
N ALA A 143 4.85 -10.58 7.50
CA ALA A 143 5.48 -9.59 8.36
C ALA A 143 5.00 -8.18 7.97
N HIS A 144 5.15 -7.22 8.87
CA HIS A 144 4.75 -5.83 8.64
C HIS A 144 5.36 -5.24 7.35
N ALA A 145 6.60 -5.57 7.03
CA ALA A 145 7.30 -5.12 5.83
C ALA A 145 7.07 -6.01 4.58
N SER A 146 6.35 -7.13 4.70
CA SER A 146 6.09 -8.01 3.56
C SER A 146 5.14 -7.35 2.58
N PRO A 147 5.46 -7.28 1.28
CA PRO A 147 4.53 -6.78 0.27
C PRO A 147 3.43 -7.79 -0.03
N GLY A 148 2.32 -7.32 -0.60
CA GLY A 148 1.41 -8.14 -1.35
C GLY A 148 1.90 -8.35 -2.78
N LEU A 149 1.57 -9.47 -3.40
CA LEU A 149 1.97 -9.80 -4.76
C LEU A 149 0.80 -9.64 -5.73
N LEU A 150 1.00 -8.82 -6.76
CA LEU A 150 0.00 -8.57 -7.80
C LEU A 150 -0.08 -9.74 -8.76
N ASN A 151 -1.28 -10.28 -8.90
CA ASN A 151 -1.61 -11.31 -9.87
C ASN A 151 -2.80 -10.85 -10.73
N VAL A 152 -2.77 -11.16 -12.02
CA VAL A 152 -3.83 -10.80 -12.98
C VAL A 152 -4.18 -12.00 -13.84
N PHE A 153 -5.47 -12.32 -13.91
CA PHE A 153 -5.99 -13.43 -14.67
C PHE A 153 -6.99 -12.93 -15.71
N PHE A 154 -6.81 -13.34 -16.95
CA PHE A 154 -7.74 -13.08 -18.05
C PHE A 154 -8.65 -14.29 -18.22
N LEU A 155 -9.95 -14.05 -18.24
CA LEU A 155 -10.97 -15.08 -18.30
C LEU A 155 -11.94 -14.83 -19.45
N ALA A 156 -12.37 -15.91 -20.10
CA ALA A 156 -13.49 -15.90 -21.03
C ALA A 156 -14.70 -16.59 -20.39
N PRO A 157 -15.93 -16.20 -20.74
CA PRO A 157 -17.12 -16.91 -20.27
C PRO A 157 -17.14 -18.32 -20.87
N LYS A 158 -17.57 -19.28 -20.05
CA LYS A 158 -17.86 -20.66 -20.48
C LYS A 158 -19.36 -20.82 -20.61
N GLY A 159 -19.92 -20.51 -21.76
CA GLY A 159 -21.34 -20.39 -21.97
C GLY A 159 -21.78 -18.91 -22.01
N GLN A 160 -22.96 -18.61 -21.48
CA GLN A 160 -23.40 -17.20 -21.37
C GLN A 160 -22.70 -16.52 -20.18
N PRO A 161 -22.32 -15.23 -20.30
CA PRO A 161 -21.62 -14.52 -19.23
C PRO A 161 -22.38 -14.49 -17.89
N GLU A 162 -23.70 -14.51 -17.94
CA GLU A 162 -24.59 -14.54 -16.78
C GLU A 162 -24.58 -15.87 -16.01
N ASP A 163 -24.10 -16.97 -16.62
CA ASP A 163 -23.98 -18.28 -15.96
C ASP A 163 -22.88 -18.29 -14.88
N GLY A 164 -22.05 -17.25 -14.83
CA GLY A 164 -20.95 -17.12 -13.86
C GLY A 164 -19.86 -18.18 -14.02
N GLN A 165 -19.87 -18.90 -15.15
CA GLN A 165 -18.86 -19.92 -15.45
C GLN A 165 -17.75 -19.32 -16.31
N TRP A 166 -16.52 -19.56 -15.89
CA TRP A 166 -15.34 -18.98 -16.51
C TRP A 166 -14.33 -20.03 -16.94
N GLN A 167 -13.55 -19.71 -17.96
CA GLN A 167 -12.33 -20.43 -18.31
C GLN A 167 -11.15 -19.46 -18.31
N VAL A 168 -10.01 -19.89 -17.79
CA VAL A 168 -8.78 -19.10 -17.78
C VAL A 168 -8.18 -19.08 -19.18
N VAL A 169 -8.00 -17.88 -19.71
CA VAL A 169 -7.31 -17.63 -20.98
C VAL A 169 -5.82 -17.40 -20.74
N LYS A 170 -5.50 -16.65 -19.68
CA LYS A 170 -4.11 -16.34 -19.32
C LYS A 170 -3.95 -16.07 -17.84
N ARG A 171 -2.81 -16.52 -17.31
CA ARG A 171 -2.35 -16.23 -15.93
C ARG A 171 -1.10 -15.38 -15.99
N LEU A 172 -1.08 -14.32 -15.24
CA LEU A 172 0.11 -13.49 -15.01
C LEU A 172 0.27 -13.39 -13.50
N GLU A 173 1.26 -14.07 -12.98
CA GLU A 173 1.48 -14.26 -11.56
C GLU A 173 2.69 -13.46 -11.09
N ASN A 174 2.65 -12.95 -9.85
CA ASN A 174 3.74 -12.23 -9.20
C ASN A 174 4.32 -11.08 -10.05
N ILE A 175 3.42 -10.30 -10.68
CA ILE A 175 3.77 -9.20 -11.60
C ILE A 175 4.54 -8.10 -10.88
N ALA A 176 4.16 -7.80 -9.64
CA ALA A 176 4.79 -6.78 -8.81
C ALA A 176 4.57 -7.10 -7.33
N ALA A 177 5.53 -6.68 -6.51
CA ALA A 177 5.46 -6.69 -5.05
C ALA A 177 5.17 -5.26 -4.57
N LEU A 178 4.02 -5.03 -3.94
CA LEU A 178 3.55 -3.70 -3.54
C LEU A 178 2.99 -3.70 -2.13
N GLY A 179 3.02 -2.53 -1.49
CA GLY A 179 2.40 -2.33 -0.18
C GLY A 179 3.15 -2.97 0.97
N SER A 180 2.42 -3.35 2.00
CA SER A 180 2.97 -3.88 3.25
C SER A 180 1.97 -4.81 3.94
N SER A 181 2.41 -5.55 4.95
CA SER A 181 1.58 -6.52 5.69
C SER A 181 0.87 -7.52 4.78
N GLY A 182 1.53 -7.94 3.70
CA GLY A 182 1.00 -8.86 2.71
C GLY A 182 -0.04 -8.28 1.75
N GLN A 183 -0.35 -6.98 1.81
CA GLN A 183 -1.44 -6.36 1.07
C GLN A 183 -0.94 -5.43 -0.04
N LEU A 184 -1.52 -5.55 -1.23
CA LEU A 184 -1.21 -4.69 -2.39
C LEU A 184 -1.55 -3.21 -2.16
N GLY A 185 -2.53 -2.91 -1.30
CA GLY A 185 -3.13 -1.59 -1.17
C GLY A 185 -4.42 -1.44 -1.99
N GLU A 186 -4.80 -0.20 -2.30
CA GLU A 186 -6.03 0.12 -3.02
C GLU A 186 -5.86 0.02 -4.53
N VAL A 187 -6.64 -0.83 -5.19
CA VAL A 187 -6.62 -1.03 -6.64
C VAL A 187 -7.74 -0.22 -7.30
N HIS A 188 -7.38 0.63 -8.25
CA HIS A 188 -8.30 1.45 -9.03
C HIS A 188 -8.16 1.12 -10.52
N TRP A 189 -9.30 0.86 -11.19
CA TRP A 189 -9.34 0.79 -12.64
C TRP A 189 -9.32 2.20 -13.22
N VAL A 190 -8.41 2.43 -14.16
CA VAL A 190 -8.22 3.75 -14.77
C VAL A 190 -8.16 3.66 -16.30
N MET A 191 -8.34 4.81 -16.95
CA MET A 191 -7.94 5.01 -18.32
C MET A 191 -6.67 5.85 -18.33
N LEU A 192 -5.60 5.30 -18.84
CA LEU A 192 -4.29 5.93 -18.98
C LEU A 192 -4.18 6.76 -20.27
N GLY A 193 -5.24 6.77 -21.05
CA GLY A 193 -5.39 7.45 -22.32
C GLY A 193 -6.53 6.82 -23.13
N ALA A 194 -6.79 7.31 -24.33
CA ALA A 194 -7.82 6.75 -25.21
C ALA A 194 -7.51 5.28 -25.52
N ASN A 195 -8.43 4.37 -25.15
CA ASN A 195 -8.28 2.92 -25.33
C ASN A 195 -7.06 2.29 -24.62
N LYS A 196 -6.61 2.90 -23.52
CA LYS A 196 -5.52 2.39 -22.69
C LYS A 196 -6.02 2.12 -21.26
N PRO A 197 -6.71 0.99 -21.05
CA PRO A 197 -7.11 0.62 -19.70
C PRO A 197 -5.90 0.25 -18.85
N GLY A 198 -6.00 0.49 -17.55
CA GLY A 198 -4.93 0.20 -16.63
C GLY A 198 -5.39 0.08 -15.19
N LEU A 199 -4.44 -0.18 -14.32
CA LEU A 199 -4.57 -0.14 -12.87
C LEU A 199 -3.72 0.99 -12.32
N ALA A 200 -4.29 1.70 -11.36
CA ALA A 200 -3.57 2.58 -10.46
C ALA A 200 -3.66 1.96 -9.05
N ILE A 201 -2.53 1.56 -8.50
CA ILE A 201 -2.48 0.91 -7.19
C ILE A 201 -1.85 1.89 -6.21
N ARG A 202 -2.67 2.34 -5.25
CA ARG A 202 -2.22 3.18 -4.15
C ARG A 202 -1.76 2.27 -3.03
N HIS A 203 -0.47 2.25 -2.78
CA HIS A 203 0.16 1.38 -1.79
C HIS A 203 1.10 2.16 -0.88
N GLY A 204 1.49 1.59 0.25
CA GLY A 204 2.38 2.29 1.16
C GLY A 204 2.87 1.41 2.29
N TYR A 205 3.65 2.05 3.16
CA TYR A 205 4.26 1.46 4.34
C TYR A 205 4.21 2.46 5.48
N THR A 206 3.99 1.95 6.69
CA THR A 206 4.13 2.72 7.93
C THR A 206 5.12 2.01 8.83
N GLY A 207 6.15 2.69 9.28
CA GLY A 207 7.15 2.11 10.19
C GLY A 207 7.90 3.18 10.96
N GLN A 208 8.24 2.89 12.22
CA GLN A 208 8.97 3.80 13.10
C GLN A 208 8.35 5.20 13.22
N GLY A 209 7.03 5.30 13.08
CA GLY A 209 6.31 6.57 13.15
C GLY A 209 6.28 7.38 11.86
N TYR A 210 6.80 6.84 10.76
CA TYR A 210 6.75 7.40 9.42
C TYR A 210 5.77 6.64 8.54
N THR A 211 5.02 7.35 7.73
CA THR A 211 4.13 6.76 6.71
C THR A 211 4.49 7.31 5.34
N ILE A 212 4.55 6.43 4.35
CA ILE A 212 4.65 6.80 2.94
C ILE A 212 3.55 6.10 2.14
N THR A 213 2.96 6.80 1.17
CA THR A 213 2.04 6.22 0.20
C THR A 213 2.43 6.63 -1.21
N GLN A 214 2.43 5.66 -2.11
CA GLN A 214 2.83 5.81 -3.51
C GLN A 214 1.74 5.32 -4.45
N LEU A 215 1.79 5.74 -5.70
CA LEU A 215 0.94 5.30 -6.79
C LEU A 215 1.79 4.50 -7.79
N ALA A 216 1.50 3.22 -7.94
CA ALA A 216 2.04 2.38 -9.00
C ALA A 216 1.02 2.28 -10.15
N LEU A 217 1.48 2.34 -11.40
CA LEU A 217 0.65 2.35 -12.59
C LEU A 217 0.97 1.16 -13.48
N PHE A 218 -0.07 0.52 -14.01
CA PHE A 218 0.06 -0.62 -14.92
C PHE A 218 -0.90 -0.44 -16.09
N GLU A 219 -0.41 -0.60 -17.31
CA GLU A 219 -1.29 -0.75 -18.48
C GLU A 219 -1.75 -2.20 -18.61
N ILE A 220 -3.01 -2.39 -18.94
CA ILE A 220 -3.60 -3.70 -19.21
C ILE A 220 -4.13 -3.72 -20.66
N GLY A 221 -3.61 -4.61 -21.48
CA GLY A 221 -4.07 -4.76 -22.86
C GLY A 221 -3.54 -6.03 -23.50
N ASP A 222 -4.30 -6.60 -24.42
CA ASP A 222 -3.93 -7.77 -25.23
C ASP A 222 -3.40 -8.97 -24.40
N GLY A 223 -4.02 -9.22 -23.24
CA GLY A 223 -3.60 -10.26 -22.32
C GLY A 223 -2.21 -10.00 -21.70
N LYS A 224 -1.80 -8.74 -21.58
CA LYS A 224 -0.57 -8.30 -20.93
C LYS A 224 -0.84 -7.30 -19.84
N VAL A 225 0.04 -7.27 -18.85
CA VAL A 225 0.13 -6.22 -17.85
C VAL A 225 1.54 -5.67 -17.92
N THR A 226 1.64 -4.38 -18.18
CA THR A 226 2.93 -3.69 -18.30
C THR A 226 3.04 -2.69 -17.17
N SER A 227 4.06 -2.84 -16.31
CA SER A 227 4.39 -1.84 -15.32
C SER A 227 4.86 -0.57 -16.03
N LEU A 228 4.32 0.57 -15.61
CA LEU A 228 4.78 1.87 -16.07
C LEU A 228 5.75 2.40 -15.03
N ASP A 229 7.04 2.45 -15.38
CA ASP A 229 8.14 2.71 -14.47
C ASP A 229 7.95 3.97 -13.62
N GLY A 230 8.30 3.83 -12.34
CA GLY A 230 8.32 4.91 -11.37
C GLY A 230 7.03 5.03 -10.56
N ALA A 231 7.07 4.57 -9.32
CA ALA A 231 6.04 4.92 -8.35
C ALA A 231 6.09 6.43 -8.07
N VAL A 232 4.91 7.04 -7.89
CA VAL A 232 4.78 8.48 -7.62
C VAL A 232 4.33 8.68 -6.18
N ASP A 233 5.11 9.42 -5.39
CA ASP A 233 4.78 9.70 -4.00
C ASP A 233 3.48 10.54 -3.91
N LEU A 234 2.53 10.05 -3.11
CA LEU A 234 1.23 10.70 -2.88
C LEU A 234 1.06 11.22 -1.47
N TYR A 235 1.71 10.59 -0.51
CA TYR A 235 1.54 10.94 0.89
C TYR A 235 2.81 10.63 1.66
N SER A 236 3.13 11.49 2.61
CA SER A 236 4.12 11.20 3.64
C SER A 236 3.78 11.96 4.91
N ASP A 237 4.02 11.33 6.04
CA ASP A 237 4.05 11.97 7.35
C ASP A 237 5.08 11.31 8.26
N ASN A 238 5.46 12.05 9.32
CA ASN A 238 6.23 11.53 10.43
C ASN A 238 5.48 11.73 11.77
N MET A 239 4.16 11.79 11.73
CA MET A 239 3.35 12.14 12.89
C MET A 239 3.48 11.14 14.05
N GLY A 240 3.75 9.86 13.75
CA GLY A 240 4.00 8.85 14.77
C GLY A 240 5.38 8.96 15.44
N ALA A 241 6.34 9.65 14.80
CA ALA A 241 7.66 9.97 15.35
C ALA A 241 7.75 11.43 15.81
N CYS A 242 6.68 12.23 15.62
CA CYS A 242 6.65 13.62 16.00
C CYS A 242 6.44 13.76 17.51
N GLY A 243 7.42 14.31 18.19
CA GLY A 243 7.41 14.55 19.63
C GLY A 243 8.12 15.85 19.99
N PRO A 244 8.21 16.18 21.28
CA PRO A 244 8.83 17.44 21.74
C PRO A 244 10.26 17.64 21.23
N GLU A 245 11.04 16.58 21.07
CA GLU A 245 12.45 16.65 20.62
C GLU A 245 12.61 16.52 19.11
N THR A 246 11.51 16.31 18.34
CA THR A 246 11.58 16.19 16.89
C THR A 246 11.68 17.56 16.25
N ASP A 247 12.76 17.86 15.55
CA ASP A 247 13.01 19.18 14.94
C ASP A 247 11.92 19.58 13.95
N GLU A 248 11.49 18.68 13.09
CA GLU A 248 10.50 18.92 12.06
C GLU A 248 9.46 17.79 12.00
N CYS A 249 8.21 18.16 12.07
CA CYS A 249 7.06 17.28 11.84
C CYS A 249 6.39 17.68 10.53
N TRP A 250 5.86 16.72 9.77
CA TRP A 250 5.16 17.02 8.52
C TRP A 250 4.03 16.04 8.24
N MET A 251 3.09 16.53 7.43
CA MET A 251 2.07 15.73 6.79
C MET A 251 1.73 16.36 5.44
N VAL A 252 1.82 15.58 4.36
CA VAL A 252 1.47 16.02 3.00
C VAL A 252 0.66 14.95 2.31
N LYS A 253 -0.44 15.36 1.66
CA LYS A 253 -1.32 14.47 0.88
C LYS A 253 -1.52 15.01 -0.52
N GLY A 254 -1.32 14.15 -1.54
CA GLY A 254 -1.61 14.39 -2.94
C GLY A 254 -2.95 13.77 -3.36
N ASN A 255 -3.75 14.54 -4.08
CA ASN A 255 -4.93 14.07 -4.79
C ASN A 255 -4.60 13.98 -6.27
N TRP A 256 -4.76 12.81 -6.85
CA TRP A 256 -4.37 12.55 -8.22
C TRP A 256 -5.57 12.40 -9.17
N ARG A 257 -5.33 12.70 -10.45
CA ARG A 257 -6.26 12.48 -11.57
C ARG A 257 -5.49 12.41 -12.87
N PHE A 258 -6.09 11.81 -13.90
CA PHE A 258 -5.59 11.90 -15.27
C PHE A 258 -6.25 13.07 -16.02
N ALA A 259 -5.51 13.62 -16.96
CA ALA A 259 -6.00 14.66 -17.89
C ALA A 259 -5.31 14.49 -19.25
N PRO A 260 -5.93 14.92 -20.35
CA PRO A 260 -5.32 14.80 -21.68
C PRO A 260 -3.90 15.32 -21.72
N ALA A 261 -3.02 14.55 -22.39
CA ALA A 261 -1.62 14.91 -22.54
C ALA A 261 -1.46 16.27 -23.23
N ARG A 262 -0.64 17.17 -22.68
CA ARG A 262 -0.37 18.48 -23.27
C ARG A 262 0.29 18.39 -24.64
N ASN A 263 1.09 17.37 -24.86
CA ASN A 263 1.78 17.13 -26.12
C ASN A 263 0.97 16.33 -27.14
N GLY A 264 -0.31 16.03 -26.84
CA GLY A 264 -1.15 15.18 -27.67
C GLY A 264 -0.72 13.71 -27.71
N GLY A 265 0.06 13.26 -26.73
CA GLY A 265 0.49 11.86 -26.60
C GLY A 265 -0.67 10.89 -26.40
N ALA A 266 -0.39 9.60 -26.59
CA ALA A 266 -1.38 8.53 -26.46
C ALA A 266 -1.77 8.22 -25.01
N TYR A 267 -0.96 8.66 -24.03
CA TYR A 267 -1.22 8.52 -22.60
C TYR A 267 -1.58 9.88 -22.04
N ASP A 268 -2.59 9.90 -21.20
CA ASP A 268 -2.98 11.09 -20.44
C ASP A 268 -1.89 11.46 -19.41
N ASP A 269 -1.77 12.75 -19.10
CA ASP A 269 -0.88 13.21 -18.05
C ASP A 269 -1.48 12.91 -16.67
N LEU A 270 -0.66 12.51 -15.71
CA LEU A 270 -1.03 12.39 -14.31
C LEU A 270 -0.83 13.74 -13.60
N LEU A 271 -1.90 14.28 -13.06
CA LEU A 271 -1.91 15.53 -12.29
C LEU A 271 -2.06 15.20 -10.81
N ILE A 272 -1.30 15.89 -9.96
CA ILE A 272 -1.39 15.73 -8.50
C ILE A 272 -1.43 17.11 -7.85
N ASP A 273 -2.45 17.34 -7.02
CA ASP A 273 -2.58 18.54 -6.20
C ASP A 273 -2.24 18.16 -4.74
N PHE A 274 -1.16 18.73 -4.20
CA PHE A 274 -0.67 18.48 -2.86
C PHE A 274 -1.19 19.51 -1.86
N LYS A 275 -1.53 19.03 -0.66
CA LYS A 275 -1.87 19.85 0.51
C LYS A 275 -1.18 19.29 1.73
N GLY A 276 -0.62 20.18 2.54
CA GLY A 276 0.06 19.79 3.76
C GLY A 276 0.91 20.91 4.33
N ALA A 277 1.63 20.58 5.38
CA ALA A 277 2.57 21.49 6.02
C ALA A 277 3.71 20.71 6.66
N SER A 278 4.84 21.38 6.84
CA SER A 278 5.84 21.01 7.83
C SER A 278 5.83 21.99 8.99
N GLU A 279 6.18 21.54 10.17
CA GLU A 279 6.23 22.32 11.40
C GLU A 279 7.57 22.16 12.07
N LYS A 280 8.35 23.25 12.15
CA LYS A 280 9.66 23.29 12.81
C LYS A 280 9.59 23.96 14.15
N ILE A 281 10.39 23.48 15.11
CA ILE A 281 10.53 24.15 16.41
C ILE A 281 11.01 25.58 16.19
N LYS A 282 10.38 26.54 16.87
CA LYS A 282 10.80 27.96 16.79
C LYS A 282 12.25 28.11 17.24
N PRO A 283 13.09 28.85 16.51
CA PRO A 283 14.46 29.13 16.90
C PRO A 283 14.54 29.76 18.30
N GLY A 284 15.51 29.34 19.11
CA GLY A 284 15.77 29.85 20.45
C GLY A 284 14.83 29.34 21.56
N VAL A 285 13.95 28.40 21.23
CA VAL A 285 13.13 27.71 22.24
C VAL A 285 13.96 26.61 22.91
N THR A 286 13.92 26.58 24.24
CA THR A 286 14.45 25.43 25.00
C THR A 286 13.35 24.40 25.10
N VAL A 287 13.59 23.24 24.49
CA VAL A 287 12.65 22.12 24.52
C VAL A 287 12.69 21.49 25.91
N LYS A 288 11.50 21.21 26.46
CA LYS A 288 11.34 20.46 27.69
C LYS A 288 10.77 19.07 27.37
N PRO A 289 11.20 18.01 28.08
CA PRO A 289 10.86 16.64 27.70
C PRO A 289 9.36 16.33 27.57
N ASP A 290 8.50 16.96 28.36
CA ASP A 290 7.07 16.63 28.43
C ASP A 290 6.17 17.78 27.92
N GLU A 291 6.72 18.79 27.26
CA GLU A 291 5.96 19.93 26.74
C GLU A 291 6.16 20.03 25.22
N ASP A 292 5.06 20.15 24.48
CA ASP A 292 5.13 20.43 23.05
C ASP A 292 5.72 21.84 22.81
N PRO A 293 6.87 21.93 22.12
CA PRO A 293 7.47 23.23 21.85
C PRO A 293 6.64 24.02 20.82
N PRO A 294 6.61 25.36 20.90
CA PRO A 294 5.99 26.15 19.87
C PRO A 294 6.69 25.93 18.52
N ARG A 295 5.90 25.67 17.47
CA ARG A 295 6.38 25.37 16.13
C ARG A 295 5.98 26.46 15.13
N ILE A 296 6.69 26.54 14.01
CA ILE A 296 6.36 27.38 12.87
C ILE A 296 5.94 26.46 11.74
N ALA A 297 4.69 26.61 11.31
CA ALA A 297 4.16 25.87 10.17
C ALA A 297 4.61 26.52 8.85
N THR A 298 5.08 25.68 7.92
CA THR A 298 5.42 26.04 6.53
C THR A 298 4.54 25.22 5.60
N PRO A 299 3.69 25.86 4.75
CA PRO A 299 2.87 25.12 3.79
C PRO A 299 3.73 24.32 2.81
N LEU A 300 3.36 23.06 2.61
CA LEU A 300 3.89 22.14 1.61
C LEU A 300 2.87 21.91 0.49
N ASN A 301 2.02 22.90 0.21
CA ASN A 301 1.07 22.84 -0.90
C ASN A 301 1.84 22.88 -2.22
N GLY A 302 1.32 22.19 -3.22
CA GLY A 302 1.97 22.14 -4.52
C GLY A 302 1.08 21.52 -5.58
N HIS A 303 1.61 21.58 -6.79
CA HIS A 303 1.01 20.96 -7.96
C HIS A 303 2.11 20.29 -8.77
N ALA A 304 1.86 19.08 -9.25
CA ALA A 304 2.76 18.36 -10.12
C ALA A 304 2.00 17.77 -11.30
N ARG A 305 2.65 17.78 -12.46
CA ARG A 305 2.18 17.11 -13.69
C ARG A 305 3.26 16.14 -14.13
N TYR A 306 2.87 14.90 -14.34
CA TYR A 306 3.74 13.86 -14.86
C TYR A 306 3.25 13.48 -16.26
N GLY A 307 4.14 13.47 -17.23
CA GLY A 307 3.88 13.00 -18.59
C GLY A 307 4.52 11.63 -18.81
N PHE A 308 3.97 10.85 -19.73
CA PHE A 308 4.52 9.56 -20.12
C PHE A 308 5.71 9.73 -21.07
N ASP A 309 6.87 9.13 -20.77
CA ASP A 309 8.12 9.26 -21.52
C ASP A 309 8.43 8.07 -22.46
N GLY A 310 7.46 7.14 -22.58
CA GLY A 310 7.64 5.89 -23.35
C GLY A 310 7.92 4.67 -22.46
N LYS A 311 8.21 4.85 -21.18
CA LYS A 311 8.43 3.79 -20.19
C LYS A 311 7.58 3.98 -18.94
N GLY A 312 7.50 5.23 -18.46
CA GLY A 312 6.80 5.56 -17.23
C GLY A 312 6.44 7.03 -17.16
N TYR A 313 5.90 7.43 -16.01
CA TYR A 313 5.48 8.80 -15.76
C TYR A 313 6.61 9.60 -15.13
N LYS A 314 7.02 10.71 -15.78
CA LYS A 314 8.08 11.61 -15.31
C LYS A 314 7.51 12.99 -15.03
N LEU A 315 8.01 13.63 -13.98
CA LEU A 315 7.64 15.02 -13.65
C LEU A 315 8.03 15.94 -14.82
N ILE A 316 7.04 16.63 -15.39
CA ILE A 316 7.23 17.57 -16.51
C ILE A 316 6.88 19.00 -16.14
N GLU A 317 6.17 19.22 -15.03
CA GLU A 317 5.81 20.55 -14.56
C GLU A 317 5.52 20.53 -13.05
N GLY A 318 5.81 21.65 -12.38
CA GLY A 318 5.58 21.82 -10.95
C GLY A 318 6.56 21.08 -10.08
N LYS A 319 6.10 20.65 -8.91
CA LYS A 319 6.92 19.95 -7.91
C LYS A 319 6.09 18.97 -7.11
N ASN A 320 6.60 17.76 -6.90
CA ASN A 320 6.12 16.90 -5.83
C ASN A 320 6.64 17.42 -4.49
N THR A 321 5.72 17.74 -3.59
CA THR A 321 6.05 18.34 -2.29
C THR A 321 6.06 17.33 -1.15
N VAL A 322 5.85 16.04 -1.44
CA VAL A 322 5.91 14.96 -0.45
C VAL A 322 7.36 14.80 0.02
N PRO A 323 7.66 14.98 1.32
CA PRO A 323 8.98 14.71 1.86
C PRO A 323 9.34 13.23 1.72
N GLY A 324 10.59 12.94 1.38
CA GLY A 324 11.13 11.59 1.47
C GLY A 324 11.29 11.12 2.93
N VAL A 325 11.22 9.81 3.16
CA VAL A 325 11.44 9.15 4.44
C VAL A 325 12.60 8.18 4.35
#